data_0d4712ebc83c8eac44d6f2219a0e6fa4
#
_entry.id   0d4712ebc83c8eac44d6f2219a0e6fa4
#
_cell.length_a   1.000
_cell.length_b   1.000
_cell.length_c   1.000
_cell.angle_alpha   90.00
_cell.angle_beta   90.00
_cell.angle_gamma   90.00
#
_symmetry.space_group_name_H-M   'P 1'
#
loop_
_entity.id
_entity.type
_entity.pdbx_description
1 polymer ?
#
loop_
_entity_poly.entity_id
_entity_poly.type
_entity_poly.pdbx_seq_one_letter_code
_entity_poly.pdbx_strand_id
1 'polypeptide(L)'
;MSETIKPKLTLFYFSGSGNTKYVAEKFSLQFLEKYGVELVDIDEFDRLRKGFGDDFAVAGVIYPVHALNAPANVLNFLKKSLPKGEGRKFFIVKSPGDPFFNGGATTEIRKILNKNGYIVTHESLVVMPANV
;
A
#
# COMPACT_ATOMS: atom_id res chain seq x y z
N MET A 1 -8.93 -10.27 32.61
CA MET A 1 -9.44 -9.46 31.52
C MET A 1 -8.77 -9.84 30.22
N SER A 2 -9.53 -10.17 29.25
CA SER A 2 -8.97 -10.56 27.99
C SER A 2 -8.60 -9.33 27.18
N GLU A 3 -7.40 -9.32 26.67
CA GLU A 3 -7.00 -8.28 25.74
C GLU A 3 -7.47 -8.66 24.35
N THR A 4 -8.12 -7.71 23.69
CA THR A 4 -8.52 -7.93 22.32
C THR A 4 -7.27 -7.81 21.44
N ILE A 5 -6.91 -8.90 20.79
CA ILE A 5 -5.81 -8.88 19.85
C ILE A 5 -6.30 -8.24 18.57
N LYS A 6 -5.71 -7.11 18.20
CA LYS A 6 -6.09 -6.43 16.98
C LYS A 6 -5.56 -7.19 15.78
N PRO A 7 -6.36 -7.34 14.72
CA PRO A 7 -5.84 -7.90 13.48
C PRO A 7 -4.75 -7.02 12.92
N LYS A 8 -3.82 -7.62 12.22
CA LYS A 8 -2.70 -6.90 11.64
C LYS A 8 -3.06 -6.32 10.28
N LEU A 9 -2.70 -5.07 10.08
CA LEU A 9 -2.81 -4.40 8.79
C LEU A 9 -1.41 -4.02 8.34
N THR A 10 -0.99 -4.48 7.18
CA THR A 10 0.31 -4.12 6.63
C THR A 10 0.11 -3.12 5.50
N LEU A 11 0.77 -1.99 5.61
CA LEU A 11 0.68 -0.92 4.64
C LEU A 11 2.02 -0.81 3.92
N PHE A 12 2.03 -1.21 2.67
CA PHE A 12 3.21 -1.13 1.82
C PHE A 12 3.24 0.24 1.16
N TYR A 13 4.40 0.87 1.13
CA TYR A 13 4.51 2.16 0.47
C TYR A 13 5.80 2.27 -0.31
N PHE A 14 5.76 3.04 -1.37
CA PHE A 14 6.94 3.35 -2.16
C PHE A 14 7.26 4.82 -1.96
N SER A 15 8.41 5.11 -1.37
CA SER A 15 8.71 6.46 -0.89
C SER A 15 9.53 7.31 -1.85
N GLY A 16 9.90 6.78 -2.98
CA GLY A 16 10.75 7.45 -3.98
C GLY A 16 11.13 8.91 -3.78
N SER A 17 10.18 9.77 -3.46
CA SER A 17 10.42 11.19 -3.24
C SER A 17 10.33 11.63 -1.78
N GLY A 18 10.02 10.71 -0.86
CA GLY A 18 9.85 11.03 0.54
C GLY A 18 8.43 11.41 0.95
N ASN A 19 7.68 12.05 0.09
CA ASN A 19 6.31 12.46 0.42
C ASN A 19 5.38 11.30 0.70
N THR A 20 5.57 10.21 -0.02
CA THR A 20 4.72 9.03 0.16
C THR A 20 4.90 8.41 1.54
N LYS A 21 6.11 8.46 2.09
CA LYS A 21 6.34 7.98 3.45
C LYS A 21 5.52 8.80 4.46
N TYR A 22 5.52 10.11 4.32
CA TYR A 22 4.75 10.98 5.18
C TYR A 22 3.25 10.67 5.05
N VAL A 23 2.77 10.50 3.83
CA VAL A 23 1.38 10.15 3.59
C VAL A 23 1.05 8.81 4.23
N ALA A 24 1.92 7.81 4.09
CA ALA A 24 1.70 6.50 4.68
C ALA A 24 1.61 6.58 6.20
N GLU A 25 2.49 7.34 6.82
CA GLU A 25 2.48 7.52 8.27
C GLU A 25 1.20 8.19 8.74
N LYS A 26 0.78 9.25 8.06
CA LYS A 26 -0.46 9.94 8.41
C LYS A 26 -1.68 9.07 8.18
N PHE A 27 -1.71 8.37 7.05
CA PHE A 27 -2.82 7.50 6.71
C PHE A 27 -2.97 6.37 7.73
N SER A 28 -1.85 5.83 8.19
CA SER A 28 -1.87 4.70 9.13
C SER A 28 -2.53 5.06 10.47
N LEU A 29 -2.50 6.33 10.86
CA LEU A 29 -3.08 6.75 12.12
C LEU A 29 -4.58 6.45 12.20
N GLN A 30 -5.26 6.41 11.06
CA GLN A 30 -6.69 6.14 11.02
C GLN A 30 -7.03 4.71 11.44
N PHE A 31 -6.06 3.81 11.37
CA PHE A 31 -6.31 2.40 11.60
C PHE A 31 -5.85 1.89 12.96
N LEU A 32 -5.15 2.73 13.73
CA LEU A 32 -4.54 2.29 14.99
C LEU A 32 -5.55 1.82 16.02
N GLU A 33 -6.78 2.30 15.94
CA GLU A 33 -7.81 1.91 16.87
C GLU A 33 -8.26 0.47 16.66
N LYS A 34 -8.30 0.03 15.40
CA LYS A 34 -8.85 -1.28 15.03
C LYS A 34 -7.78 -2.29 14.63
N TYR A 35 -6.60 -1.84 14.26
CA TYR A 35 -5.57 -2.71 13.69
C TYR A 35 -4.22 -2.45 14.33
N GLY A 36 -3.42 -3.50 14.40
CA GLY A 36 -2.00 -3.34 14.59
C GLY A 36 -1.37 -3.04 13.24
N VAL A 37 -0.81 -1.86 13.06
CA VAL A 37 -0.34 -1.41 11.74
C VAL A 37 1.16 -1.60 11.62
N GLU A 38 1.58 -2.23 10.52
CA GLU A 38 2.98 -2.31 10.13
C GLU A 38 3.18 -1.56 8.83
N LEU A 39 4.16 -0.67 8.79
CA LEU A 39 4.54 0.04 7.57
C LEU A 39 5.74 -0.65 6.94
N VAL A 40 5.65 -0.95 5.66
CA VAL A 40 6.72 -1.61 4.93
C VAL A 40 7.11 -0.75 3.73
N ASP A 41 8.37 -0.31 3.72
CA ASP A 41 8.93 0.45 2.62
C ASP A 41 9.34 -0.53 1.52
N ILE A 42 8.70 -0.43 0.36
CA ILE A 42 8.97 -1.33 -0.77
C ILE A 42 10.42 -1.19 -1.23
N ASP A 43 10.93 0.03 -1.24
CA ASP A 43 12.31 0.26 -1.67
C ASP A 43 13.31 -0.37 -0.70
N GLU A 44 13.08 -0.25 0.60
CA GLU A 44 13.93 -0.91 1.59
C GLU A 44 13.86 -2.42 1.46
N PHE A 45 12.69 -2.96 1.21
CA PHE A 45 12.54 -4.39 1.01
C PHE A 45 13.43 -4.88 -0.14
N ASP A 46 13.37 -4.18 -1.26
CA ASP A 46 14.15 -4.56 -2.44
C ASP A 46 15.65 -4.39 -2.22
N ARG A 47 16.03 -3.26 -1.64
CA ARG A 47 17.44 -2.88 -1.53
C ARG A 47 18.15 -3.60 -0.38
N LEU A 48 17.47 -3.75 0.74
CA LEU A 48 18.08 -4.28 1.95
C LEU A 48 17.65 -5.72 2.24
N ARG A 49 16.81 -6.31 1.42
CA ARG A 49 16.26 -7.65 1.64
C ARG A 49 15.58 -7.78 3.00
N LYS A 50 14.97 -6.70 3.47
CA LYS A 50 14.33 -6.66 4.75
C LYS A 50 12.92 -7.21 4.61
N GLY A 51 12.68 -8.41 5.15
CA GLY A 51 11.39 -9.08 5.01
C GLY A 51 10.30 -8.47 5.85
N PHE A 52 9.11 -8.99 5.68
CA PHE A 52 7.94 -8.61 6.47
C PHE A 52 7.13 -9.87 6.77
N GLY A 53 6.30 -9.80 7.80
CA GLY A 53 5.44 -10.93 8.13
C GLY A 53 4.27 -11.05 7.17
N ASP A 54 3.87 -12.28 6.86
CA ASP A 54 2.73 -12.53 5.98
C ASP A 54 1.45 -12.85 6.76
N ASP A 55 1.44 -12.56 8.04
CA ASP A 55 0.32 -12.85 8.93
C ASP A 55 -0.73 -11.74 8.99
N PHE A 56 -0.67 -10.78 8.08
CA PHE A 56 -1.64 -9.70 8.08
C PHE A 56 -3.03 -10.18 7.66
N ALA A 57 -4.05 -9.56 8.25
CA ALA A 57 -5.44 -9.82 7.90
C ALA A 57 -5.88 -8.95 6.71
N VAL A 58 -5.33 -7.75 6.63
CA VAL A 58 -5.63 -6.77 5.59
C VAL A 58 -4.32 -6.11 5.18
N ALA A 59 -4.21 -5.76 3.92
CA ALA A 59 -3.05 -5.03 3.44
C ALA A 59 -3.47 -3.89 2.52
N GLY A 60 -2.56 -2.97 2.31
CA GLY A 60 -2.77 -1.88 1.37
C GLY A 60 -1.45 -1.42 0.79
N VAL A 61 -1.52 -0.69 -0.30
CA VAL A 61 -0.35 -0.09 -0.93
C VAL A 61 -0.61 1.40 -1.16
N ILE A 62 0.40 2.21 -0.81
CA ILE A 62 0.40 3.65 -1.10
C ILE A 62 1.58 3.93 -2.03
N TYR A 63 1.30 4.59 -3.14
CA TYR A 63 2.35 4.92 -4.11
C TYR A 63 2.03 6.25 -4.78
N PRO A 64 3.08 6.97 -5.25
CA PRO A 64 2.85 8.19 -6.02
C PRO A 64 2.43 7.84 -7.44
N VAL A 65 1.51 8.61 -7.98
CA VAL A 65 1.10 8.45 -9.38
C VAL A 65 2.08 9.23 -10.24
N HIS A 66 2.72 8.54 -11.18
CA HIS A 66 3.63 9.14 -12.14
C HIS A 66 3.05 8.93 -13.53
N ALA A 67 2.68 10.02 -14.19
CA ALA A 67 2.04 9.96 -15.50
C ALA A 67 0.84 9.02 -15.44
N LEU A 68 0.80 7.99 -16.24
CA LEU A 68 -0.35 7.09 -16.33
C LEU A 68 -0.12 5.76 -15.61
N ASN A 69 1.06 5.55 -15.05
CA ASN A 69 1.44 4.23 -14.54
C ASN A 69 1.93 4.29 -13.11
N ALA A 70 1.73 3.19 -12.40
CA ALA A 70 2.40 2.99 -11.12
C ALA A 70 3.90 2.78 -11.37
N PRO A 71 4.75 3.15 -10.40
CA PRO A 71 6.18 2.89 -10.54
C PRO A 71 6.47 1.41 -10.74
N ALA A 72 7.46 1.10 -11.57
CA ALA A 72 7.81 -0.29 -11.88
C ALA A 72 8.16 -1.09 -10.63
N ASN A 73 8.80 -0.47 -9.65
CA ASN A 73 9.15 -1.12 -8.38
C ASN A 73 7.91 -1.63 -7.65
N VAL A 74 6.85 -0.83 -7.65
CA VAL A 74 5.59 -1.21 -7.00
C VAL A 74 5.00 -2.42 -7.70
N LEU A 75 4.94 -2.38 -9.03
CA LEU A 75 4.37 -3.48 -9.80
C LEU A 75 5.16 -4.77 -9.60
N ASN A 76 6.48 -4.68 -9.62
CA ASN A 76 7.34 -5.84 -9.39
C ASN A 76 7.16 -6.41 -7.99
N PHE A 77 7.09 -5.54 -7.00
CA PHE A 77 6.87 -5.99 -5.62
C PHE A 77 5.56 -6.76 -5.50
N LEU A 78 4.48 -6.22 -6.05
CA LEU A 78 3.18 -6.86 -5.97
C LEU A 78 3.13 -8.19 -6.71
N LYS A 79 3.85 -8.30 -7.82
CA LYS A 79 3.89 -9.54 -8.59
C LYS A 79 4.72 -10.63 -7.92
N LYS A 80 5.86 -10.25 -7.33
CA LYS A 80 6.89 -11.24 -6.97
C LYS A 80 7.07 -11.42 -5.47
N SER A 81 6.75 -10.42 -4.68
CA SER A 81 7.12 -10.42 -3.26
C SER A 81 5.96 -10.61 -2.31
N LEU A 82 4.74 -10.39 -2.75
CA LEU A 82 3.58 -10.59 -1.89
C LEU A 82 3.28 -12.08 -1.73
N PRO A 83 2.91 -12.52 -0.52
CA PRO A 83 2.37 -13.87 -0.34
C PRO A 83 1.04 -14.00 -1.07
N LYS A 84 0.56 -15.22 -1.23
CA LYS A 84 -0.75 -15.44 -1.83
C LYS A 84 -1.83 -14.78 -1.00
N GLY A 85 -2.80 -14.17 -1.68
CA GLY A 85 -3.84 -13.42 -1.00
C GLY A 85 -4.81 -14.27 -0.21
N GLU A 86 -5.17 -15.43 -0.73
CA GLU A 86 -6.10 -16.35 -0.06
C GLU A 86 -7.38 -15.67 0.38
N GLY A 87 -7.88 -14.76 -0.44
CA GLY A 87 -9.11 -14.01 -0.15
C GLY A 87 -8.94 -12.81 0.75
N ARG A 88 -7.72 -12.49 1.17
CA ARG A 88 -7.49 -11.32 2.04
C ARG A 88 -7.79 -10.03 1.30
N LYS A 89 -8.24 -9.05 2.04
CA LYS A 89 -8.60 -7.74 1.50
C LYS A 89 -7.36 -6.88 1.29
N PHE A 90 -7.38 -6.13 0.21
CA PHE A 90 -6.28 -5.24 -0.16
C PHE A 90 -6.86 -3.93 -0.67
N PHE A 91 -6.34 -2.81 -0.17
CA PHE A 91 -6.78 -1.50 -0.64
C PHE A 91 -5.64 -0.77 -1.33
N ILE A 92 -6.00 0.18 -2.18
CA ILE A 92 -5.04 0.94 -3.00
C ILE A 92 -5.22 2.41 -2.70
N VAL A 93 -4.12 3.07 -2.34
CA VAL A 93 -4.12 4.51 -2.08
C VAL A 93 -3.10 5.17 -2.99
N LYS A 94 -3.56 6.13 -3.77
CA LYS A 94 -2.68 6.90 -4.66
C LYS A 94 -2.31 8.20 -3.96
N SER A 95 -1.02 8.47 -3.92
CA SER A 95 -0.51 9.75 -3.47
C SER A 95 -0.36 10.65 -4.70
N PRO A 96 -0.76 11.93 -4.64
CA PRO A 96 -0.68 12.78 -5.82
C PRO A 96 0.74 12.96 -6.31
N GLY A 97 0.99 12.67 -7.56
CA GLY A 97 2.20 13.05 -8.24
C GLY A 97 1.88 14.15 -9.23
N ASP A 98 1.03 13.82 -10.20
CA ASP A 98 0.54 14.79 -11.19
C ASP A 98 -0.98 14.82 -11.11
N PRO A 99 -1.60 15.97 -10.82
CA PRO A 99 -3.04 16.03 -10.66
C PRO A 99 -3.84 15.70 -11.92
N PHE A 100 -3.19 15.68 -13.06
CA PHE A 100 -3.88 15.38 -14.32
C PHE A 100 -3.89 13.90 -14.69
N PHE A 101 -3.12 13.07 -13.96
CA PHE A 101 -2.95 11.67 -14.34
C PHE A 101 -3.20 10.77 -13.14
N ASN A 102 -4.44 10.64 -12.74
CA ASN A 102 -4.74 9.85 -11.55
C ASN A 102 -5.63 8.64 -11.83
N GLY A 103 -5.82 8.28 -13.10
CA GLY A 103 -6.82 7.27 -13.44
C GLY A 103 -6.32 5.91 -13.86
N GLY A 104 -5.17 5.82 -14.53
CA GLY A 104 -4.80 4.58 -15.22
C GLY A 104 -4.05 3.54 -14.40
N ALA A 105 -3.35 3.96 -13.36
CA ALA A 105 -2.39 3.10 -12.68
C ALA A 105 -3.02 1.94 -11.91
N THR A 106 -4.22 2.12 -11.40
CA THR A 106 -4.85 1.13 -10.54
C THR A 106 -5.33 -0.11 -11.27
N THR A 107 -5.62 0.01 -12.57
CA THR A 107 -6.12 -1.14 -13.33
C THR A 107 -5.12 -2.29 -13.32
N GLU A 108 -3.85 -1.99 -13.56
CA GLU A 108 -2.83 -3.01 -13.59
C GLU A 108 -2.57 -3.59 -12.21
N ILE A 109 -2.53 -2.74 -11.18
CA ILE A 109 -2.37 -3.19 -9.81
C ILE A 109 -3.51 -4.11 -9.41
N ARG A 110 -4.74 -3.73 -9.75
CA ARG A 110 -5.92 -4.53 -9.44
C ARG A 110 -5.83 -5.91 -10.08
N LYS A 111 -5.40 -5.97 -11.34
CA LYS A 111 -5.23 -7.25 -12.03
C LYS A 111 -4.21 -8.13 -11.34
N ILE A 112 -3.08 -7.56 -10.95
CA ILE A 112 -2.03 -8.29 -10.27
C ILE A 112 -2.53 -8.85 -8.94
N LEU A 113 -3.20 -8.02 -8.15
CA LEU A 113 -3.72 -8.44 -6.85
C LEU A 113 -4.78 -9.51 -6.98
N ASN A 114 -5.71 -9.35 -7.91
CA ASN A 114 -6.75 -10.34 -8.13
C ASN A 114 -6.17 -11.67 -8.56
N LYS A 115 -5.18 -11.63 -9.45
CA LYS A 115 -4.53 -12.86 -9.91
C LYS A 115 -3.83 -13.59 -8.76
N ASN A 116 -3.33 -12.82 -7.79
CA ASN A 116 -2.64 -13.39 -6.63
C ASN A 116 -3.59 -13.77 -5.48
N GLY A 117 -4.89 -13.66 -5.69
CA GLY A 117 -5.88 -14.11 -4.71
C GLY A 117 -6.36 -13.06 -3.73
N TYR A 118 -5.98 -11.81 -3.90
CA TYR A 118 -6.48 -10.73 -3.04
C TYR A 118 -7.80 -10.18 -3.55
N ILE A 119 -8.59 -9.65 -2.63
CA ILE A 119 -9.84 -8.97 -2.96
C ILE A 119 -9.60 -7.47 -2.77
N VAL A 120 -9.65 -6.72 -3.87
CA VAL A 120 -9.46 -5.27 -3.82
C VAL A 120 -10.75 -4.63 -3.32
N THR A 121 -10.67 -4.01 -2.15
CA THR A 121 -11.86 -3.48 -1.48
C THR A 121 -12.05 -1.98 -1.65
N HIS A 122 -10.98 -1.24 -1.94
CA HIS A 122 -11.06 0.21 -1.94
C HIS A 122 -9.91 0.81 -2.74
N GLU A 123 -10.23 1.89 -3.45
CA GLU A 123 -9.23 2.73 -4.08
C GLU A 123 -9.49 4.17 -3.66
N SER A 124 -8.45 4.90 -3.33
CA SER A 124 -8.61 6.31 -3.00
C SER A 124 -7.41 7.11 -3.46
N LEU A 125 -7.64 8.39 -3.62
CA LEU A 125 -6.59 9.37 -3.88
C LEU A 125 -6.49 10.24 -2.65
N VAL A 126 -5.31 10.29 -2.05
CA VAL A 126 -5.07 11.17 -0.92
C VAL A 126 -4.56 12.49 -1.45
N VAL A 127 -5.28 13.56 -1.15
CA VAL A 127 -4.89 14.91 -1.54
C VAL A 127 -4.28 15.60 -0.33
N MET A 128 -3.03 16.00 -0.46
CA MET A 128 -2.33 16.68 0.61
C MET A 128 -2.54 18.18 0.49
N PRO A 129 -2.75 18.90 1.61
CA PRO A 129 -2.77 20.35 1.56
C PRO A 129 -1.45 20.90 1.04
N ALA A 130 -1.52 22.05 0.39
CA ALA A 130 -0.35 22.65 -0.25
C ALA A 130 0.75 23.03 0.75
N ASN A 131 0.39 23.24 2.00
CA ASN A 131 1.33 23.65 3.03
C ASN A 131 1.83 22.51 3.92
N VAL A 132 1.67 21.31 3.46
CA VAL A 132 2.10 20.12 4.21
C VAL A 132 3.43 19.61 3.71
#